data_650ef15bf5c5c6bb19d2dda5e5d5bd09
#
_entry.id   650ef15bf5c5c6bb19d2dda5e5d5bd09
#
_cell.length_a   1.000
_cell.length_b   1.000
_cell.length_c   1.000
_cell.angle_alpha   90.00
_cell.angle_beta   90.00
_cell.angle_gamma   90.00
#
_symmetry.space_group_name_H-M   'P 1'
#
loop_
_entity.id
_entity.type
_entity.pdbx_description
1 polymer ?
#
loop_
_entity_poly.entity_id
_entity_poly.type
_entity_poly.pdbx_seq_one_letter_code
_entity_poly.pdbx_strand_id
1 'polypeptide(L)'
;MKLEEKTIESCLVVVSGFTREVIIDVRSDEMEAKREFFGSLLFQKRQRKGINKYESLKLMRTQNYFGAMMVETGEADSMLSGLTRNYADGIKPALQIIGVDEGVKKIAGMYILLTKKGPLFLADTTVNISPNAEELADITLLVAKEVRNFNMEPRVAMLSYSNF
;
A
#
# COMPACT_ATOMS: atom_id res chain seq x y z
N MET A 1 2.11 6.14 -29.00
CA MET A 1 3.07 5.04 -28.91
C MET A 1 2.33 3.87 -28.26
N LYS A 2 2.03 2.78 -28.99
CA LYS A 2 1.43 1.59 -28.40
C LYS A 2 2.53 0.86 -27.64
N LEU A 3 2.45 0.85 -26.31
CA LEU A 3 3.29 -0.01 -25.48
C LEU A 3 2.86 -1.46 -25.75
N GLU A 4 3.81 -2.35 -26.04
CA GLU A 4 3.51 -3.78 -26.14
C GLU A 4 3.03 -4.28 -24.76
N GLU A 5 2.03 -5.17 -24.74
CA GLU A 5 1.42 -5.70 -23.50
C GLU A 5 2.46 -6.22 -22.48
N LYS A 6 3.54 -6.83 -22.94
CA LYS A 6 4.65 -7.29 -22.09
C LYS A 6 5.39 -6.17 -21.36
N THR A 7 5.40 -4.97 -21.93
CA THR A 7 6.11 -3.81 -21.35
C THR A 7 5.32 -3.24 -20.16
N ILE A 8 3.99 -3.30 -20.22
CA ILE A 8 3.11 -2.78 -19.16
C ILE A 8 3.22 -3.61 -17.87
N GLU A 9 3.42 -4.92 -17.97
CA GLU A 9 3.57 -5.80 -16.78
C GLU A 9 4.87 -5.57 -16.00
N SER A 10 5.90 -4.98 -16.63
CA SER A 10 7.21 -4.74 -16.02
C SER A 10 7.42 -3.29 -15.58
N CYS A 11 6.58 -2.37 -15.97
CA CYS A 11 6.73 -0.95 -15.70
C CYS A 11 5.87 -0.48 -14.53
N LEU A 12 6.39 0.45 -13.75
CA LEU A 12 5.66 1.22 -12.75
C LEU A 12 5.20 2.53 -13.42
N VAL A 13 3.88 2.78 -13.42
CA VAL A 13 3.34 4.06 -13.89
C VAL A 13 3.23 4.99 -12.70
N VAL A 14 3.95 6.10 -12.76
CA VAL A 14 3.91 7.15 -11.75
C VAL A 14 3.14 8.33 -12.35
N VAL A 15 2.04 8.69 -11.72
CA VAL A 15 1.28 9.89 -12.06
C VAL A 15 1.69 10.99 -11.08
N SER A 16 2.49 11.94 -11.55
CA SER A 16 2.86 13.11 -10.76
C SER A 16 2.05 14.32 -11.22
N GLY A 17 1.13 14.78 -10.40
CA GLY A 17 0.19 15.84 -10.76
C GLY A 17 -0.70 15.45 -11.95
N PHE A 18 -1.67 16.26 -12.30
CA PHE A 18 -2.61 15.96 -13.40
C PHE A 18 -2.03 16.12 -14.82
N THR A 19 -0.73 16.31 -14.98
CA THR A 19 -0.16 16.78 -16.26
C THR A 19 0.90 15.88 -16.89
N ARG A 20 1.44 14.85 -16.23
CA ARG A 20 2.50 14.03 -16.82
C ARG A 20 2.52 12.61 -16.27
N GLU A 21 2.30 11.65 -17.16
CA GLU A 21 2.56 10.23 -16.88
C GLU A 21 4.05 9.94 -17.11
N VAL A 22 4.70 9.37 -16.12
CA VAL A 22 6.08 8.89 -16.23
C VAL A 22 6.06 7.38 -16.08
N ILE A 23 6.51 6.69 -17.12
CA ILE A 23 6.65 5.23 -17.11
C ILE A 23 8.08 4.91 -16.67
N ILE A 24 8.23 4.19 -15.57
CA ILE A 24 9.51 3.77 -15.02
C ILE A 24 9.67 2.27 -15.19
N ASP A 25 10.67 1.85 -15.96
CA ASP A 25 11.14 0.47 -15.92
C ASP A 25 12.09 0.30 -14.73
N VAL A 26 11.58 -0.31 -13.67
CA VAL A 26 12.32 -0.53 -12.43
C VAL A 26 13.59 -1.39 -12.64
N ARG A 27 13.67 -2.15 -13.74
CA ARG A 27 14.80 -3.03 -14.04
C ARG A 27 15.82 -2.42 -15.00
N SER A 28 15.53 -1.27 -15.58
CA SER A 28 16.47 -0.59 -16.49
C SER A 28 17.76 -0.19 -15.78
N ASP A 29 18.83 -0.05 -16.57
CA ASP A 29 20.14 0.38 -16.07
C ASP A 29 20.09 1.82 -15.55
N GLU A 30 19.24 2.66 -16.14
CA GLU A 30 19.00 4.02 -15.66
C GLU A 30 18.51 4.10 -14.21
N MET A 31 17.81 3.08 -13.76
CA MET A 31 17.31 2.99 -12.37
C MET A 31 18.29 2.32 -11.41
N GLU A 32 19.50 1.95 -11.83
CA GLU A 32 20.44 1.22 -10.98
C GLU A 32 20.85 2.01 -9.75
N ALA A 33 21.29 3.24 -9.92
CA ALA A 33 21.68 4.10 -8.80
C ALA A 33 20.53 4.32 -7.81
N LYS A 34 19.31 4.45 -8.33
CA LYS A 34 18.11 4.61 -7.48
C LYS A 34 17.75 3.33 -6.74
N ARG A 35 17.89 2.16 -7.39
CA ARG A 35 17.71 0.86 -6.72
C ARG A 35 18.72 0.67 -5.60
N GLU A 36 19.97 1.05 -5.79
CA GLU A 36 21.01 0.98 -4.76
C GLU A 36 20.70 1.88 -3.58
N PHE A 37 20.31 3.12 -3.85
CA PHE A 37 19.89 4.06 -2.82
C PHE A 37 18.70 3.52 -2.01
N PHE A 38 17.62 3.12 -2.66
CA PHE A 38 16.44 2.55 -2.03
C PHE A 38 16.73 1.23 -1.30
N GLY A 39 17.58 0.39 -1.88
CA GLY A 39 18.02 -0.85 -1.24
C GLY A 39 18.80 -0.60 0.04
N SER A 40 19.62 0.45 0.07
CA SER A 40 20.35 0.86 1.28
C SER A 40 19.39 1.35 2.36
N LEU A 41 18.38 2.14 2.01
CA LEU A 41 17.35 2.59 2.94
C LEU A 41 16.54 1.41 3.51
N LEU A 42 16.12 0.47 2.65
CA LEU A 42 15.41 -0.73 3.09
C LEU A 42 16.27 -1.57 4.04
N PHE A 43 17.55 -1.74 3.73
CA PHE A 43 18.47 -2.45 4.60
C PHE A 43 18.57 -1.78 5.97
N GLN A 44 18.76 -0.46 6.04
CA GLN A 44 18.80 0.28 7.30
C GLN A 44 17.53 0.09 8.13
N LYS A 45 16.35 0.13 7.51
CA LYS A 45 15.06 -0.06 8.19
C LYS A 45 14.86 -1.50 8.69
N ARG A 46 15.35 -2.50 7.97
CA ARG A 46 14.94 -3.90 8.16
C ARG A 46 16.07 -4.87 8.51
N GLN A 47 17.33 -4.45 8.62
CA GLN A 47 18.45 -5.32 8.97
C GLN A 47 18.25 -6.10 10.28
N ARG A 48 17.66 -5.45 11.29
CA ARG A 48 17.34 -6.11 12.58
C ARG A 48 16.15 -7.08 12.50
N LYS A 49 15.43 -7.08 11.37
CA LYS A 49 14.27 -7.93 11.10
C LYS A 49 14.58 -9.00 10.03
N GLY A 50 15.86 -9.26 9.79
CA GLY A 50 16.35 -10.37 8.98
C GLY A 50 16.58 -10.09 7.51
N ILE A 51 16.43 -8.85 7.02
CA ILE A 51 16.77 -8.51 5.63
C ILE A 51 18.26 -8.19 5.55
N ASN A 52 19.00 -8.93 4.71
CA ASN A 52 20.39 -8.62 4.42
C ASN A 52 20.53 -7.64 3.24
N LYS A 53 21.75 -7.12 3.03
CA LYS A 53 22.02 -6.10 1.99
C LYS A 53 21.74 -6.62 0.57
N TYR A 54 22.10 -7.86 0.28
CA TYR A 54 21.85 -8.47 -1.03
C TYR A 54 20.34 -8.62 -1.30
N GLU A 55 19.60 -9.09 -0.31
CA GLU A 55 18.16 -9.24 -0.40
C GLU A 55 17.43 -7.91 -0.57
N SER A 56 17.87 -6.86 0.15
CA SER A 56 17.27 -5.53 0.01
C SER A 56 17.44 -4.97 -1.40
N LEU A 57 18.61 -5.13 -2.02
CA LEU A 57 18.86 -4.72 -3.41
C LEU A 57 18.02 -5.55 -4.40
N LYS A 58 17.90 -6.86 -4.16
CA LYS A 58 17.06 -7.75 -4.99
C LYS A 58 15.58 -7.35 -4.93
N LEU A 59 15.07 -7.02 -3.75
CA LEU A 59 13.68 -6.56 -3.56
C LEU A 59 13.38 -5.27 -4.31
N MET A 60 14.34 -4.34 -4.44
CA MET A 60 14.16 -3.10 -5.21
C MET A 60 14.02 -3.32 -6.72
N ARG A 61 14.24 -4.50 -7.23
CA ARG A 61 13.92 -4.87 -8.63
C ARG A 61 12.45 -5.24 -8.82
N THR A 62 11.67 -5.26 -7.76
CA THR A 62 10.22 -5.52 -7.82
C THR A 62 9.44 -4.22 -7.72
N GLN A 63 8.44 -4.06 -8.56
CA GLN A 63 7.63 -2.84 -8.68
C GLN A 63 7.02 -2.41 -7.34
N ASN A 64 6.46 -3.36 -6.58
CA ASN A 64 5.78 -3.05 -5.32
C ASN A 64 6.75 -2.52 -4.24
N TYR A 65 7.96 -3.09 -4.14
CA TYR A 65 8.96 -2.58 -3.21
C TYR A 65 9.51 -1.21 -3.65
N PHE A 66 9.77 -1.05 -4.95
CA PHE A 66 10.24 0.21 -5.50
C PHE A 66 9.19 1.32 -5.34
N GLY A 67 7.92 1.03 -5.70
CA GLY A 67 6.82 1.98 -5.55
C GLY A 67 6.55 2.36 -4.09
N ALA A 68 6.57 1.39 -3.17
CA ALA A 68 6.43 1.67 -1.74
C ALA A 68 7.57 2.55 -1.22
N MET A 69 8.81 2.37 -1.74
CA MET A 69 9.94 3.21 -1.37
C MET A 69 9.81 4.64 -1.94
N MET A 70 9.25 4.81 -3.14
CA MET A 70 8.95 6.13 -3.68
C MET A 70 7.96 6.90 -2.80
N VAL A 71 6.93 6.22 -2.29
CA VAL A 71 5.99 6.83 -1.34
C VAL A 71 6.69 7.18 -0.04
N GLU A 72 7.50 6.29 0.50
CA GLU A 72 8.25 6.51 1.76
C GLU A 72 9.23 7.68 1.67
N THR A 73 9.83 7.90 0.50
CA THR A 73 10.78 9.01 0.27
C THR A 73 10.11 10.31 -0.17
N GLY A 74 8.76 10.31 -0.30
CA GLY A 74 8.00 11.48 -0.75
C GLY A 74 8.12 11.78 -2.25
N GLU A 75 8.63 10.85 -3.04
CA GLU A 75 8.67 10.98 -4.50
C GLU A 75 7.33 10.64 -5.17
N ALA A 76 6.43 9.99 -4.44
CA ALA A 76 5.06 9.71 -4.84
C ALA A 76 4.12 9.88 -3.64
N ASP A 77 2.91 10.38 -3.89
CA ASP A 77 1.91 10.60 -2.84
C ASP A 77 1.19 9.31 -2.44
N SER A 78 1.05 8.38 -3.37
CA SER A 78 0.36 7.11 -3.15
C SER A 78 0.82 6.03 -4.12
N MET A 79 0.47 4.78 -3.82
CA MET A 79 0.73 3.63 -4.69
C MET A 79 -0.55 2.85 -4.94
N LEU A 80 -0.85 2.57 -6.21
CA LEU A 80 -1.92 1.67 -6.63
C LEU A 80 -1.32 0.37 -7.15
N SER A 81 -1.73 -0.76 -6.60
CA SER A 81 -1.24 -2.09 -6.98
C SER A 81 -2.33 -3.14 -6.79
N GLY A 82 -2.15 -4.34 -7.37
CA GLY A 82 -2.99 -5.50 -7.07
C GLY A 82 -3.60 -6.23 -8.26
N LEU A 83 -3.62 -5.65 -9.47
CA LEU A 83 -4.30 -6.27 -10.62
C LEU A 83 -3.69 -7.63 -11.02
N THR A 84 -2.36 -7.74 -11.03
CA THR A 84 -1.61 -8.92 -11.52
C THR A 84 -0.90 -9.68 -10.40
N ARG A 85 -1.13 -9.31 -9.14
CA ARG A 85 -0.45 -9.86 -7.97
C ARG A 85 -1.45 -10.34 -6.93
N ASN A 86 -1.05 -11.30 -6.11
CA ASN A 86 -1.86 -11.66 -4.95
C ASN A 86 -1.80 -10.56 -3.87
N TYR A 87 -2.77 -10.57 -2.98
CA TYR A 87 -2.89 -9.55 -1.94
C TYR A 87 -1.66 -9.41 -1.05
N ALA A 88 -1.06 -10.54 -0.65
CA ALA A 88 0.11 -10.55 0.22
C ALA A 88 1.33 -9.88 -0.43
N ASP A 89 1.54 -10.06 -1.74
CA ASP A 89 2.64 -9.43 -2.48
C ASP A 89 2.45 -7.91 -2.63
N GLY A 90 1.20 -7.45 -2.56
CA GLY A 90 0.88 -6.02 -2.57
C GLY A 90 1.11 -5.37 -1.20
N ILE A 91 0.57 -5.96 -0.13
CA ILE A 91 0.58 -5.34 1.19
C ILE A 91 1.91 -5.47 1.94
N LYS A 92 2.64 -6.58 1.71
CA LYS A 92 3.92 -6.83 2.39
C LYS A 92 4.95 -5.71 2.19
N PRO A 93 5.19 -5.17 0.98
CA PRO A 93 6.08 -4.03 0.78
C PRO A 93 5.63 -2.79 1.57
N ALA A 94 4.34 -2.45 1.55
CA ALA A 94 3.81 -1.31 2.29
C ALA A 94 4.07 -1.45 3.79
N LEU A 95 3.78 -2.61 4.39
CA LEU A 95 4.04 -2.88 5.79
C LEU A 95 5.53 -2.90 6.16
N GLN A 96 6.38 -3.32 5.25
CA GLN A 96 7.81 -3.40 5.50
C GLN A 96 8.53 -2.08 5.34
N ILE A 97 8.07 -1.21 4.47
CA ILE A 97 8.72 0.05 4.12
C ILE A 97 8.05 1.22 4.85
N ILE A 98 6.77 1.43 4.62
CA ILE A 98 6.00 2.53 5.21
C ILE A 98 5.69 2.22 6.67
N GLY A 99 5.17 1.01 6.93
CA GLY A 99 4.84 0.58 8.30
C GLY A 99 3.50 1.10 8.76
N VAL A 100 3.42 1.40 10.05
CA VAL A 100 2.22 1.87 10.75
C VAL A 100 2.53 3.25 11.32
N ASP A 101 1.57 4.17 11.24
CA ASP A 101 1.68 5.53 11.80
C ASP A 101 1.98 5.52 13.31
N GLU A 102 2.60 6.58 13.80
CA GLU A 102 2.84 6.75 15.23
C GLU A 102 1.51 6.77 15.99
N GLY A 103 1.46 5.97 17.05
CA GLY A 103 0.25 5.84 17.90
C GLY A 103 -0.81 4.88 17.36
N VAL A 104 -0.69 4.37 16.14
CA VAL A 104 -1.60 3.37 15.58
C VAL A 104 -1.10 1.96 15.93
N LYS A 105 -1.91 1.18 16.61
CA LYS A 105 -1.55 -0.18 17.05
C LYS A 105 -1.87 -1.23 16.00
N LYS A 106 -2.87 -1.00 15.16
CA LYS A 106 -3.40 -1.96 14.19
C LYS A 106 -3.59 -1.32 12.82
N ILE A 107 -3.44 -2.12 11.79
CA ILE A 107 -3.86 -1.77 10.43
C ILE A 107 -5.19 -2.45 10.14
N ALA A 108 -5.97 -1.90 9.24
CA ALA A 108 -7.23 -2.47 8.79
C ALA A 108 -7.34 -2.40 7.26
N GLY A 109 -7.95 -3.41 6.67
CA GLY A 109 -8.34 -3.38 5.27
C GLY A 109 -9.70 -2.70 5.11
N MET A 110 -9.84 -1.84 4.11
CA MET A 110 -11.10 -1.16 3.83
C MET A 110 -11.49 -1.34 2.35
N TYR A 111 -12.74 -1.75 2.12
CA TYR A 111 -13.33 -1.74 0.79
C TYR A 111 -14.27 -0.55 0.64
N ILE A 112 -14.23 0.06 -0.53
CA ILE A 112 -15.16 1.13 -0.91
C ILE A 112 -16.07 0.57 -2.01
N LEU A 113 -17.35 0.39 -1.68
CA LEU A 113 -18.37 -0.04 -2.62
C LEU A 113 -19.13 1.18 -3.15
N LEU A 114 -19.05 1.39 -4.46
CA LEU A 114 -19.83 2.43 -5.13
C LEU A 114 -21.21 1.88 -5.46
N THR A 115 -22.20 2.32 -4.71
CA THR A 115 -23.61 1.92 -4.90
C THR A 115 -24.42 3.05 -5.56
N LYS A 116 -25.63 2.73 -6.07
CA LYS A 116 -26.54 3.74 -6.59
C LYS A 116 -27.01 4.77 -5.54
N LYS A 117 -26.87 4.41 -4.24
CA LYS A 117 -27.24 5.30 -3.10
C LYS A 117 -26.06 6.06 -2.52
N GLY A 118 -24.85 5.90 -3.10
CA GLY A 118 -23.60 6.49 -2.64
C GLY A 118 -22.57 5.44 -2.23
N PRO A 119 -21.38 5.87 -1.84
CA PRO A 119 -20.32 4.97 -1.39
C PRO A 119 -20.64 4.35 -0.04
N LEU A 120 -20.24 3.09 0.11
CA LEU A 120 -20.31 2.33 1.35
C LEU A 120 -18.92 1.81 1.69
N PHE A 121 -18.48 2.04 2.92
CA PHE A 121 -17.18 1.63 3.41
C PHE A 121 -17.32 0.38 4.29
N LEU A 122 -16.61 -0.68 3.96
CA LEU A 122 -16.60 -1.93 4.73
C LEU A 122 -15.21 -2.17 5.30
N ALA A 123 -15.09 -2.40 6.60
CA ALA A 123 -13.86 -2.70 7.31
C ALA A 123 -14.11 -3.54 8.57
N ASP A 124 -13.22 -4.37 9.04
CA ASP A 124 -11.99 -4.82 8.39
C ASP A 124 -12.32 -5.98 7.45
N THR A 125 -11.80 -5.92 6.24
CA THR A 125 -12.17 -6.91 5.22
C THR A 125 -11.12 -8.02 5.02
N THR A 126 -9.87 -7.81 5.46
CA THR A 126 -8.78 -8.68 5.02
C THR A 126 -7.61 -8.87 5.98
N VAL A 127 -7.49 -8.06 7.04
CA VAL A 127 -6.28 -8.02 7.85
C VAL A 127 -6.44 -8.72 9.20
N ASN A 128 -7.50 -8.44 9.94
CA ASN A 128 -7.70 -8.98 11.29
C ASN A 128 -8.79 -10.06 11.26
N ILE A 129 -8.44 -11.28 11.66
CA ILE A 129 -9.36 -12.43 11.59
C ILE A 129 -10.38 -12.39 12.74
N SER A 130 -9.95 -12.04 13.93
CA SER A 130 -10.79 -12.06 15.15
C SER A 130 -10.39 -10.91 16.07
N PRO A 131 -10.75 -9.67 15.71
CA PRO A 131 -10.41 -8.52 16.53
C PRO A 131 -11.22 -8.54 17.83
N ASN A 132 -10.57 -8.20 18.95
CA ASN A 132 -11.25 -7.97 20.21
C ASN A 132 -11.96 -6.59 20.23
N ALA A 133 -12.67 -6.27 21.32
CA ALA A 133 -13.46 -5.04 21.41
C ALA A 133 -12.62 -3.76 21.28
N GLU A 134 -11.41 -3.73 21.87
CA GLU A 134 -10.49 -2.59 21.76
C GLU A 134 -9.98 -2.44 20.35
N GLU A 135 -9.60 -3.55 19.70
CA GLU A 135 -9.14 -3.57 18.31
C GLU A 135 -10.25 -3.14 17.35
N LEU A 136 -11.50 -3.52 17.58
CA LEU A 136 -12.64 -3.05 16.80
C LEU A 136 -12.85 -1.54 16.95
N ALA A 137 -12.66 -1.01 18.14
CA ALA A 137 -12.74 0.43 18.38
C ALA A 137 -11.63 1.17 17.62
N ASP A 138 -10.38 0.69 17.70
CA ASP A 138 -9.24 1.26 16.98
C ASP A 138 -9.48 1.24 15.46
N ILE A 139 -9.93 0.11 14.91
CA ILE A 139 -10.28 -0.04 13.49
C ILE A 139 -11.37 0.97 13.10
N THR A 140 -12.40 1.10 13.94
CA THR A 140 -13.51 2.04 13.69
C THR A 140 -13.02 3.48 13.60
N LEU A 141 -12.14 3.89 14.51
CA LEU A 141 -11.56 5.24 14.53
C LEU A 141 -10.69 5.50 13.31
N LEU A 142 -9.87 4.52 12.89
CA LEU A 142 -9.05 4.61 11.68
C LEU A 142 -9.93 4.81 10.44
N VAL A 143 -10.94 3.96 10.27
CA VAL A 143 -11.84 4.03 9.11
C VAL A 143 -12.66 5.33 9.12
N ALA A 144 -13.13 5.78 10.28
CA ALA A 144 -13.83 7.05 10.38
C ALA A 144 -12.96 8.25 9.96
N LYS A 145 -11.65 8.21 10.29
CA LYS A 145 -10.68 9.21 9.81
C LYS A 145 -10.60 9.20 8.29
N GLU A 146 -10.46 8.01 7.69
CA GLU A 146 -10.38 7.88 6.23
C GLU A 146 -11.68 8.33 5.51
N VAL A 147 -12.85 7.98 6.05
CA VAL A 147 -14.14 8.43 5.49
C VAL A 147 -14.23 9.96 5.45
N ARG A 148 -13.70 10.65 6.47
CA ARG A 148 -13.64 12.12 6.47
C ARG A 148 -12.70 12.67 5.39
N ASN A 149 -11.62 11.96 5.05
CA ASN A 149 -10.74 12.34 3.93
C ASN A 149 -11.46 12.32 2.59
N PHE A 150 -12.56 11.55 2.46
CA PHE A 150 -13.48 11.60 1.31
C PHE A 150 -14.55 12.71 1.44
N ASN A 151 -14.42 13.65 2.38
CA ASN A 151 -15.38 14.71 2.67
C ASN A 151 -16.78 14.17 3.04
N MET A 152 -16.85 13.04 3.72
CA MET A 152 -18.08 12.40 4.16
C MET A 152 -18.15 12.31 5.68
N GLU A 153 -19.36 12.49 6.24
CA GLU A 153 -19.60 12.27 7.67
C GLU A 153 -19.75 10.77 7.94
N PRO A 154 -18.85 10.16 8.76
CA PRO A 154 -18.91 8.74 9.03
C PRO A 154 -20.12 8.38 9.92
N ARG A 155 -20.93 7.45 9.44
CA ARG A 155 -22.00 6.80 10.18
C ARG A 155 -21.67 5.34 10.28
N VAL A 156 -21.40 4.85 11.49
CA VAL A 156 -20.84 3.52 11.71
C VAL A 156 -21.90 2.56 12.24
N ALA A 157 -21.99 1.40 11.62
CA ALA A 157 -22.69 0.24 12.14
C ALA A 157 -21.68 -0.86 12.46
N MET A 158 -21.64 -1.29 13.71
CA MET A 158 -20.83 -2.44 14.13
C MET A 158 -21.59 -3.71 13.81
N LEU A 159 -20.97 -4.59 13.03
CA LEU A 159 -21.56 -5.89 12.70
C LEU A 159 -20.96 -6.96 13.60
N SER A 160 -21.78 -7.86 14.10
CA SER A 160 -21.31 -9.04 14.80
C SER A 160 -21.72 -10.31 14.05
N TYR A 161 -20.86 -11.32 14.13
CA TYR A 161 -21.19 -12.66 13.69
C TYR A 161 -21.98 -13.34 14.81
N SER A 162 -23.28 -13.38 14.66
CA SER A 162 -24.18 -13.98 15.65
C SER A 162 -25.26 -14.80 14.98
N ASN A 163 -25.45 -16.02 15.47
CA ASN A 163 -26.49 -16.97 15.06
C ASN A 163 -27.60 -17.07 16.15
N PHE A 164 -28.27 -15.95 16.41
CA PHE A 164 -29.46 -16.08 17.24
C PHE A 164 -30.70 -16.25 16.41
#